data_7e84b4a8e69f44c954f0ea8c37fbfa33
#
_entry.id   7e84b4a8e69f44c954f0ea8c37fbfa33
#
_cell.length_a   1.000
_cell.length_b   1.000
_cell.length_c   1.000
_cell.angle_alpha   90.00
_cell.angle_beta   90.00
_cell.angle_gamma   90.00
#
_symmetry.space_group_name_H-M   'P 1'
#
loop_
_entity.id
_entity.type
_entity.pdbx_description
1 polymer ?
#
loop_
_entity_poly.entity_id
_entity_poly.type
_entity_poly.pdbx_seq_one_letter_code
_entity_poly.pdbx_strand_id
1 'polypeptide(L)'
;MIVGVARETFPEERRVALIPASIPPLKKAGCEVVVEAGAGYSSGYPDAVYAEKGAKIVASRKDVFDRADILFHLLGLGANQEEGRTDLELYRAGQTAYGFFRALGAPETVREVAATGITVFAIEMMPRTTRAQSMDALSSMSTVAGYKAVLLAADALPRMFPMLMTAAGTVTPARVLIVGVGVAGLQAISTARRMGAVVSAYDIRLAVKEQVQSLGARFVELPLDTAGAEDKGGYAAAQDEEFYRKQRELMSKAVAESDVVITTASVPGRKAPVLVSEDMVKGMRPGSVIVDLPAERGGNCELTHAGKTIVAHGVCIIGPVNLPGMVPFHASQMYSSNITSFFLHMVKQGRLNLDLQDEITRETLVARGGEVVHPRVREALGLTKDAPAERSS
;
A
#
# COMPACT_ATOMS: atom_id res chain seq x y z
N MET A 1 16.47 -24.31 2.52
CA MET A 1 15.07 -23.83 2.52
C MET A 1 14.65 -23.55 1.09
N ILE A 2 13.38 -23.80 0.78
CA ILE A 2 12.80 -23.54 -0.54
C ILE A 2 11.84 -22.36 -0.43
N VAL A 3 12.12 -21.29 -1.17
CA VAL A 3 11.24 -20.12 -1.30
C VAL A 3 10.31 -20.34 -2.49
N GLY A 4 9.02 -20.34 -2.26
CA GLY A 4 7.97 -20.51 -3.26
C GLY A 4 7.27 -19.21 -3.59
N VAL A 5 6.99 -19.00 -4.88
CA VAL A 5 6.25 -17.85 -5.40
C VAL A 5 5.18 -18.35 -6.36
N ALA A 6 3.94 -18.21 -5.96
CA ALA A 6 2.80 -18.50 -6.82
C ALA A 6 2.35 -17.25 -7.57
N ARG A 7 1.56 -17.43 -8.63
CA ARG A 7 0.90 -16.33 -9.33
C ARG A 7 -0.17 -15.73 -8.42
N GLU A 8 -0.27 -14.41 -8.38
CA GLU A 8 -1.32 -13.73 -7.63
C GLU A 8 -2.70 -13.99 -8.23
N THR A 9 -3.69 -14.18 -7.36
CA THR A 9 -5.07 -14.53 -7.75
C THR A 9 -6.05 -13.37 -7.56
N PHE A 10 -5.66 -12.27 -6.90
CA PHE A 10 -6.53 -11.10 -6.78
C PHE A 10 -6.93 -10.58 -8.18
N PRO A 11 -8.21 -10.24 -8.43
CA PRO A 11 -8.67 -9.76 -9.72
C PRO A 11 -7.81 -8.59 -10.25
N GLU A 12 -7.42 -8.69 -11.51
CA GLU A 12 -6.56 -7.68 -12.19
C GLU A 12 -5.18 -7.44 -11.57
N GLU A 13 -4.75 -8.25 -10.59
CA GLU A 13 -3.38 -8.18 -10.06
C GLU A 13 -2.39 -8.64 -11.13
N ARG A 14 -1.41 -7.78 -11.40
CA ARG A 14 -0.38 -8.05 -12.40
C ARG A 14 1.02 -8.08 -11.82
N ARG A 15 1.18 -7.73 -10.53
CA ARG A 15 2.46 -7.79 -9.82
C ARG A 15 2.81 -9.22 -9.48
N VAL A 16 4.07 -9.43 -9.17
CA VAL A 16 4.61 -10.69 -8.63
C VAL A 16 5.45 -10.41 -7.38
N ALA A 17 5.39 -11.30 -6.40
CA ALA A 17 6.06 -11.11 -5.12
C ALA A 17 7.61 -11.14 -5.23
N LEU A 18 8.16 -11.87 -6.19
CA LEU A 18 9.61 -12.00 -6.41
C LEU A 18 9.95 -11.82 -7.88
N ILE A 19 10.93 -10.98 -8.20
CA ILE A 19 11.46 -10.81 -9.55
C ILE A 19 12.77 -11.61 -9.73
N PRO A 20 13.20 -11.93 -10.97
CA PRO A 20 14.42 -12.67 -11.23
C PRO A 20 15.69 -12.07 -10.59
N ALA A 21 15.79 -10.74 -10.52
CA ALA A 21 16.94 -10.04 -9.92
C ALA A 21 17.12 -10.32 -8.42
N SER A 22 16.07 -10.73 -7.72
CA SER A 22 16.11 -11.05 -6.29
C SER A 22 16.49 -12.51 -5.99
N ILE A 23 16.64 -13.37 -7.01
CA ILE A 23 17.00 -14.78 -6.83
C ILE A 23 18.46 -14.99 -6.38
N PRO A 24 19.47 -14.31 -6.99
CA PRO A 24 20.85 -14.52 -6.59
C PRO A 24 21.13 -14.27 -5.11
N PRO A 25 20.65 -13.22 -4.44
CA PRO A 25 20.84 -13.04 -3.00
C PRO A 25 20.18 -14.15 -2.17
N LEU A 26 19.01 -14.68 -2.55
CA LEU A 26 18.38 -15.82 -1.89
C LEU A 26 19.24 -17.09 -2.03
N LYS A 27 19.77 -17.37 -3.21
CA LYS A 27 20.69 -18.51 -3.45
C LYS A 27 21.96 -18.37 -2.63
N LYS A 28 22.54 -17.17 -2.55
CA LYS A 28 23.71 -16.91 -1.69
C LYS A 28 23.43 -17.18 -0.22
N ALA A 29 22.19 -16.97 0.24
CA ALA A 29 21.74 -17.30 1.59
C ALA A 29 21.40 -18.80 1.79
N GLY A 30 21.64 -19.66 0.79
CA GLY A 30 21.38 -21.10 0.85
C GLY A 30 19.93 -21.50 0.55
N CYS A 31 19.17 -20.64 -0.12
CA CYS A 31 17.80 -20.95 -0.52
C CYS A 31 17.70 -21.41 -1.97
N GLU A 32 16.84 -22.38 -2.22
CA GLU A 32 16.31 -22.68 -3.55
C GLU A 32 15.07 -21.84 -3.80
N VAL A 33 14.76 -21.58 -5.08
CA VAL A 33 13.58 -20.79 -5.45
C VAL A 33 12.72 -21.58 -6.43
N VAL A 34 11.43 -21.67 -6.14
CA VAL A 34 10.41 -22.30 -6.96
C VAL A 34 9.38 -21.26 -7.35
N VAL A 35 9.06 -21.16 -8.64
CA VAL A 35 8.12 -20.17 -9.16
C VAL A 35 7.07 -20.86 -10.01
N GLU A 36 5.80 -20.53 -9.83
CA GLU A 36 4.71 -20.99 -10.69
C GLU A 36 4.87 -20.43 -12.11
N ALA A 37 4.66 -21.27 -13.12
CA ALA A 37 4.72 -20.88 -14.51
C ALA A 37 3.80 -19.67 -14.80
N GLY A 38 4.36 -18.67 -15.45
CA GLY A 38 3.65 -17.44 -15.79
C GLY A 38 3.46 -16.43 -14.64
N ALA A 39 3.95 -16.71 -13.42
CA ALA A 39 3.72 -15.82 -12.26
C ALA A 39 4.20 -14.38 -12.48
N GLY A 40 5.33 -14.20 -13.17
CA GLY A 40 5.89 -12.86 -13.46
C GLY A 40 5.48 -12.28 -14.80
N TYR A 41 4.77 -13.00 -15.64
CA TYR A 41 4.53 -12.61 -17.03
C TYR A 41 3.85 -11.25 -17.18
N SER A 42 2.79 -11.01 -16.41
CA SER A 42 2.03 -9.74 -16.42
C SER A 42 2.83 -8.55 -15.88
N SER A 43 3.94 -8.81 -15.17
CA SER A 43 4.89 -7.79 -14.70
C SER A 43 6.08 -7.59 -15.65
N GLY A 44 6.12 -8.29 -16.80
CA GLY A 44 7.22 -8.23 -17.74
C GLY A 44 8.41 -9.14 -17.41
N TYR A 45 8.23 -10.15 -16.55
CA TYR A 45 9.24 -11.12 -16.17
C TYR A 45 8.84 -12.53 -16.65
N PRO A 46 9.26 -12.99 -17.85
CA PRO A 46 8.93 -14.32 -18.35
C PRO A 46 9.72 -15.43 -17.62
N ASP A 47 9.17 -16.64 -17.63
CA ASP A 47 9.71 -17.82 -16.92
C ASP A 47 11.18 -18.10 -17.26
N ALA A 48 11.58 -17.89 -18.52
CA ALA A 48 12.96 -18.11 -18.97
C ALA A 48 13.98 -17.26 -18.18
N VAL A 49 13.61 -16.02 -17.80
CA VAL A 49 14.49 -15.14 -17.02
C VAL A 49 14.61 -15.61 -15.57
N TYR A 50 13.54 -16.17 -14.99
CA TYR A 50 13.61 -16.82 -13.67
C TYR A 50 14.51 -18.04 -13.70
N ALA A 51 14.35 -18.91 -14.71
CA ALA A 51 15.17 -20.11 -14.89
C ALA A 51 16.65 -19.76 -15.09
N GLU A 52 16.96 -18.73 -15.88
CA GLU A 52 18.34 -18.22 -16.07
C GLU A 52 18.99 -17.79 -14.73
N LYS A 53 18.23 -17.18 -13.82
CA LYS A 53 18.72 -16.81 -12.48
C LYS A 53 18.74 -17.99 -11.51
N GLY A 54 18.26 -19.15 -11.94
CA GLY A 54 18.35 -20.44 -11.23
C GLY A 54 17.16 -20.73 -10.35
N ALA A 55 15.98 -20.17 -10.64
CA ALA A 55 14.73 -20.65 -10.10
C ALA A 55 14.26 -21.91 -10.85
N LYS A 56 13.50 -22.75 -10.16
CA LYS A 56 12.79 -23.88 -10.75
C LYS A 56 11.37 -23.47 -11.08
N ILE A 57 10.99 -23.57 -12.34
CA ILE A 57 9.60 -23.31 -12.76
C ILE A 57 8.80 -24.59 -12.53
N VAL A 58 7.62 -24.45 -11.93
CA VAL A 58 6.64 -25.53 -11.69
C VAL A 58 5.30 -25.21 -12.31
N ALA A 59 4.52 -26.24 -12.62
CA ALA A 59 3.35 -26.12 -13.47
C ALA A 59 2.16 -25.43 -12.77
N SER A 60 2.03 -25.60 -11.45
CA SER A 60 0.82 -25.18 -10.72
C SER A 60 1.14 -24.51 -9.38
N ARG A 61 0.16 -23.76 -8.88
CA ARG A 61 0.14 -23.18 -7.52
C ARG A 61 0.36 -24.27 -6.47
N LYS A 62 -0.33 -25.41 -6.61
CA LYS A 62 -0.19 -26.54 -5.70
C LYS A 62 1.25 -27.07 -5.64
N ASP A 63 1.93 -27.18 -6.79
CA ASP A 63 3.34 -27.59 -6.83
C ASP A 63 4.27 -26.63 -6.08
N VAL A 64 3.95 -25.32 -6.07
CA VAL A 64 4.68 -24.34 -5.27
C VAL A 64 4.49 -24.62 -3.79
N PHE A 65 3.23 -24.73 -3.34
CA PHE A 65 2.89 -24.95 -1.93
C PHE A 65 3.45 -26.30 -1.41
N ASP A 66 3.37 -27.36 -2.21
CA ASP A 66 3.86 -28.69 -1.83
C ASP A 66 5.39 -28.72 -1.61
N ARG A 67 6.16 -27.83 -2.24
CA ARG A 67 7.62 -27.81 -2.21
C ARG A 67 8.21 -26.74 -1.29
N ALA A 68 7.52 -25.62 -1.14
CA ALA A 68 8.06 -24.48 -0.43
C ALA A 68 8.09 -24.68 1.10
N ASP A 69 9.15 -24.25 1.74
CA ASP A 69 9.23 -24.02 3.18
C ASP A 69 8.74 -22.59 3.51
N ILE A 70 9.04 -21.66 2.60
CA ILE A 70 8.77 -20.25 2.70
C ILE A 70 7.92 -19.83 1.50
N LEU A 71 6.82 -19.15 1.74
CA LEU A 71 5.92 -18.64 0.71
C LEU A 71 5.96 -17.11 0.67
N PHE A 72 6.29 -16.56 -0.49
CA PHE A 72 6.19 -15.13 -0.75
C PHE A 72 4.90 -14.83 -1.49
N HIS A 73 3.99 -14.15 -0.81
CA HIS A 73 2.78 -13.58 -1.37
C HIS A 73 2.96 -12.08 -1.57
N LEU A 74 2.30 -11.51 -2.55
CA LEU A 74 2.01 -10.10 -2.57
C LEU A 74 0.79 -9.83 -1.68
N LEU A 75 -0.33 -10.52 -1.96
CA LEU A 75 -1.59 -10.38 -1.26
C LEU A 75 -1.99 -11.72 -0.63
N GLY A 76 -1.81 -11.86 0.68
CA GLY A 76 -2.33 -12.99 1.45
C GLY A 76 -3.84 -12.86 1.72
N LEU A 77 -4.44 -13.85 2.41
CA LEU A 77 -5.89 -14.01 2.55
C LEU A 77 -6.64 -12.73 2.96
N GLY A 78 -6.15 -11.97 3.94
CA GLY A 78 -6.85 -10.76 4.39
C GLY A 78 -6.86 -9.62 3.37
N ALA A 79 -5.89 -9.60 2.46
CA ALA A 79 -5.80 -8.65 1.35
C ALA A 79 -6.48 -9.19 0.07
N ASN A 80 -6.69 -10.52 -0.01
CA ASN A 80 -7.38 -11.22 -1.09
C ASN A 80 -8.41 -12.19 -0.51
N GLN A 81 -9.54 -11.67 -0.03
CA GLN A 81 -10.49 -12.44 0.79
C GLN A 81 -11.27 -13.49 0.01
N GLU A 82 -11.50 -13.29 -1.27
CA GLU A 82 -12.27 -14.21 -2.10
C GLU A 82 -11.37 -15.33 -2.64
N GLU A 83 -10.48 -15.00 -3.55
CA GLU A 83 -9.65 -15.98 -4.23
C GLU A 83 -8.54 -16.57 -3.34
N GLY A 84 -8.06 -15.80 -2.35
CA GLY A 84 -7.04 -16.25 -1.40
C GLY A 84 -7.50 -17.35 -0.43
N ARG A 85 -8.81 -17.61 -0.32
CA ARG A 85 -9.33 -18.71 0.53
C ARG A 85 -8.91 -20.09 0.04
N THR A 86 -8.70 -20.24 -1.25
CA THR A 86 -8.22 -21.51 -1.83
C THR A 86 -6.85 -21.91 -1.31
N ASP A 87 -6.04 -20.94 -0.83
CA ASP A 87 -4.73 -21.22 -0.26
C ASP A 87 -4.78 -21.90 1.10
N LEU A 88 -5.89 -21.77 1.83
CA LEU A 88 -6.04 -22.41 3.15
C LEU A 88 -5.91 -23.93 3.07
N GLU A 89 -6.36 -24.55 1.96
CA GLU A 89 -6.26 -25.99 1.74
C GLU A 89 -4.86 -26.44 1.24
N LEU A 90 -4.04 -25.48 0.78
CA LEU A 90 -2.72 -25.73 0.25
C LEU A 90 -1.61 -25.56 1.29
N TYR A 91 -1.85 -24.75 2.33
CA TYR A 91 -0.87 -24.56 3.40
C TYR A 91 -0.58 -25.85 4.15
N ARG A 92 0.68 -26.03 4.52
CA ARG A 92 1.16 -27.15 5.34
C ARG A 92 1.71 -26.63 6.66
N ALA A 93 1.36 -27.25 7.76
CA ALA A 93 1.92 -26.90 9.07
C ALA A 93 3.45 -26.83 9.02
N GLY A 94 4.00 -25.80 9.67
CA GLY A 94 5.45 -25.54 9.69
C GLY A 94 5.97 -24.66 8.55
N GLN A 95 5.19 -24.39 7.52
CA GLN A 95 5.56 -23.39 6.50
C GLN A 95 5.54 -21.97 7.08
N THR A 96 6.23 -21.05 6.41
CA THR A 96 6.23 -19.62 6.75
C THR A 96 5.77 -18.79 5.55
N ALA A 97 4.80 -17.92 5.73
CA ALA A 97 4.28 -17.02 4.69
C ALA A 97 4.62 -15.56 5.00
N TYR A 98 5.02 -14.83 3.97
CA TYR A 98 5.30 -13.38 3.99
C TYR A 98 4.42 -12.69 2.96
N GLY A 99 3.83 -11.56 3.31
CA GLY A 99 3.02 -10.78 2.37
C GLY A 99 2.17 -9.72 3.06
N PHE A 100 1.31 -9.04 2.29
CA PHE A 100 0.25 -8.19 2.84
C PHE A 100 -0.92 -9.07 3.26
N PHE A 101 -1.18 -9.18 4.54
CA PHE A 101 -2.29 -9.96 5.11
C PHE A 101 -3.44 -9.10 5.62
N ARG A 102 -3.31 -7.77 5.56
CA ARG A 102 -4.29 -6.81 6.08
C ARG A 102 -4.65 -7.10 7.56
N ALA A 103 -3.65 -7.46 8.34
CA ALA A 103 -3.79 -8.07 9.66
C ALA A 103 -4.67 -7.28 10.63
N LEU A 104 -4.62 -5.94 10.64
CA LEU A 104 -5.47 -5.08 11.47
C LEU A 104 -6.83 -4.77 10.84
N GLY A 105 -6.94 -4.85 9.51
CA GLY A 105 -8.18 -4.55 8.78
C GLY A 105 -9.08 -5.77 8.55
N ALA A 106 -8.51 -6.97 8.66
CA ALA A 106 -9.22 -8.26 8.51
C ALA A 106 -8.64 -9.31 9.49
N PRO A 107 -8.68 -9.05 10.81
CA PRO A 107 -8.01 -9.90 11.79
C PRO A 107 -8.55 -11.33 11.83
N GLU A 108 -9.84 -11.54 11.49
CA GLU A 108 -10.45 -12.87 11.40
C GLU A 108 -9.75 -13.76 10.36
N THR A 109 -9.32 -13.19 9.23
CA THR A 109 -8.59 -13.94 8.20
C THR A 109 -7.20 -14.37 8.68
N VAL A 110 -6.56 -13.60 9.56
CA VAL A 110 -5.30 -14.00 10.20
C VAL A 110 -5.52 -15.22 11.08
N ARG A 111 -6.65 -15.27 11.80
CA ARG A 111 -7.03 -16.43 12.62
C ARG A 111 -7.28 -17.67 11.75
N GLU A 112 -7.95 -17.52 10.62
CA GLU A 112 -8.17 -18.61 9.66
C GLU A 112 -6.85 -19.17 9.13
N VAL A 113 -5.92 -18.29 8.72
CA VAL A 113 -4.59 -18.70 8.24
C VAL A 113 -3.76 -19.33 9.37
N ALA A 114 -3.82 -18.76 10.59
CA ALA A 114 -3.13 -19.33 11.75
C ALA A 114 -3.55 -20.78 12.01
N ALA A 115 -4.85 -21.09 11.89
CA ALA A 115 -5.39 -22.43 12.13
C ALA A 115 -4.79 -23.52 11.22
N THR A 116 -4.18 -23.16 10.08
CA THR A 116 -3.44 -24.09 9.20
C THR A 116 -2.09 -24.52 9.79
N GLY A 117 -1.63 -23.91 10.89
CA GLY A 117 -0.38 -24.23 11.57
C GLY A 117 0.87 -23.60 10.94
N ILE A 118 0.70 -22.63 10.03
CA ILE A 118 1.84 -21.89 9.44
C ILE A 118 2.26 -20.70 10.31
N THR A 119 3.47 -20.23 10.08
CA THR A 119 3.95 -18.93 10.60
C THR A 119 3.66 -17.83 9.58
N VAL A 120 3.13 -16.68 10.02
CA VAL A 120 2.76 -15.57 9.13
C VAL A 120 3.43 -14.28 9.54
N PHE A 121 4.12 -13.66 8.58
CA PHE A 121 4.66 -12.32 8.68
C PHE A 121 3.86 -11.36 7.80
N ALA A 122 3.17 -10.39 8.43
CA ALA A 122 2.42 -9.35 7.75
C ALA A 122 3.33 -8.14 7.48
N ILE A 123 3.74 -7.96 6.22
CA ILE A 123 4.73 -6.95 5.83
C ILE A 123 4.23 -5.51 6.05
N GLU A 124 2.93 -5.30 6.10
CA GLU A 124 2.33 -4.00 6.44
C GLU A 124 2.45 -3.61 7.91
N MET A 125 2.88 -4.54 8.75
CA MET A 125 3.15 -4.30 10.17
C MET A 125 4.59 -3.86 10.42
N MET A 126 5.39 -3.67 9.37
CA MET A 126 6.79 -3.23 9.45
C MET A 126 6.91 -1.94 10.26
N PRO A 127 7.77 -1.89 11.32
CA PRO A 127 7.97 -0.70 12.10
C PRO A 127 8.65 0.41 11.29
N ARG A 128 8.29 1.66 11.55
CA ARG A 128 8.86 2.82 10.84
C ARG A 128 10.16 3.28 11.47
N THR A 129 11.18 2.46 11.39
CA THR A 129 12.54 2.75 11.86
C THR A 129 13.50 2.84 10.69
N THR A 130 14.61 3.55 10.84
CA THR A 130 15.65 3.68 9.80
C THR A 130 16.14 2.32 9.34
N ARG A 131 16.29 1.35 10.25
CA ARG A 131 16.73 -0.01 9.97
C ARG A 131 15.74 -0.80 9.10
N ALA A 132 14.45 -0.51 9.21
CA ALA A 132 13.38 -1.20 8.47
C ALA A 132 13.07 -0.59 7.10
N GLN A 133 13.62 0.57 6.74
CA GLN A 133 13.27 1.29 5.51
C GLN A 133 13.40 0.45 4.24
N SER A 134 14.45 -0.36 4.12
CA SER A 134 14.65 -1.23 2.95
C SER A 134 13.64 -2.38 2.87
N MET A 135 12.91 -2.64 3.95
CA MET A 135 11.91 -3.72 4.09
C MET A 135 10.47 -3.19 4.05
N ASP A 136 10.28 -1.86 4.03
CA ASP A 136 8.96 -1.20 4.06
C ASP A 136 8.27 -1.23 2.68
N ALA A 137 7.59 -2.33 2.41
CA ALA A 137 6.82 -2.52 1.18
C ALA A 137 5.58 -1.61 1.14
N LEU A 138 5.03 -1.21 2.29
CA LEU A 138 3.87 -0.30 2.33
C LEU A 138 4.23 1.08 1.78
N SER A 139 5.40 1.62 2.19
CA SER A 139 5.92 2.89 1.64
C SER A 139 6.26 2.76 0.16
N SER A 140 6.85 1.65 -0.28
CA SER A 140 7.14 1.40 -1.69
C SER A 140 5.87 1.40 -2.54
N MET A 141 4.83 0.70 -2.12
CA MET A 141 3.55 0.66 -2.84
C MET A 141 2.82 2.01 -2.78
N SER A 142 2.90 2.73 -1.67
CA SER A 142 2.35 4.08 -1.55
C SER A 142 3.02 5.07 -2.53
N THR A 143 4.33 4.95 -2.74
CA THR A 143 5.06 5.73 -3.74
C THR A 143 4.50 5.48 -5.16
N VAL A 144 4.33 4.21 -5.54
CA VAL A 144 3.76 3.86 -6.85
C VAL A 144 2.32 4.36 -6.98
N ALA A 145 1.51 4.24 -5.90
CA ALA A 145 0.14 4.72 -5.89
C ALA A 145 0.04 6.24 -6.09
N GLY A 146 0.87 7.03 -5.39
CA GLY A 146 0.92 8.49 -5.55
C GLY A 146 1.32 8.92 -6.96
N TYR A 147 2.30 8.24 -7.57
CA TYR A 147 2.67 8.45 -8.98
C TYR A 147 1.49 8.17 -9.91
N LYS A 148 0.87 6.99 -9.79
CA LYS A 148 -0.20 6.58 -10.71
C LYS A 148 -1.46 7.43 -10.56
N ALA A 149 -1.78 7.90 -9.35
CA ALA A 149 -2.91 8.80 -9.12
C ALA A 149 -2.81 10.08 -9.94
N VAL A 150 -1.63 10.69 -10.02
CA VAL A 150 -1.41 11.88 -10.82
C VAL A 150 -1.61 11.61 -12.31
N LEU A 151 -1.14 10.45 -12.80
CA LEU A 151 -1.34 10.07 -14.21
C LEU A 151 -2.82 9.84 -14.53
N LEU A 152 -3.59 9.23 -13.64
CA LEU A 152 -5.04 9.07 -13.82
C LEU A 152 -5.75 10.42 -13.83
N ALA A 153 -5.35 11.32 -12.93
CA ALA A 153 -5.89 12.68 -12.90
C ALA A 153 -5.57 13.45 -14.19
N ALA A 154 -4.36 13.32 -14.70
CA ALA A 154 -3.92 14.02 -15.92
C ALA A 154 -4.62 13.49 -17.18
N ASP A 155 -4.86 12.18 -17.25
CA ASP A 155 -5.58 11.53 -18.34
C ASP A 155 -7.08 11.92 -18.37
N ALA A 156 -7.69 12.01 -17.18
CA ALA A 156 -9.10 12.35 -17.05
C ALA A 156 -9.40 13.86 -17.16
N LEU A 157 -8.41 14.73 -16.89
CA LEU A 157 -8.60 16.18 -16.88
C LEU A 157 -8.66 16.74 -18.30
N PRO A 158 -9.74 17.44 -18.73
CA PRO A 158 -9.82 18.05 -20.05
C PRO A 158 -8.99 19.35 -20.16
N ARG A 159 -7.88 19.43 -19.45
CA ARG A 159 -6.92 20.54 -19.41
C ARG A 159 -5.51 20.03 -19.36
N MET A 160 -4.57 20.83 -19.87
CA MET A 160 -3.15 20.51 -19.79
C MET A 160 -2.60 20.78 -18.40
N PHE A 161 -1.73 19.89 -17.91
CA PHE A 161 -1.03 20.10 -16.65
C PHE A 161 -0.01 21.24 -16.73
N PRO A 162 0.87 21.34 -17.75
CA PRO A 162 1.86 22.40 -17.85
C PRO A 162 1.29 23.70 -18.41
N MET A 163 1.97 24.81 -18.10
CA MET A 163 1.84 26.04 -18.84
C MET A 163 2.48 25.88 -20.22
N LEU A 164 1.81 26.36 -21.24
CA LEU A 164 2.35 26.41 -22.60
C LEU A 164 2.15 27.81 -23.21
N MET A 165 3.15 28.26 -23.97
CA MET A 165 3.07 29.47 -24.78
C MET A 165 3.14 29.06 -26.24
N THR A 166 2.11 29.40 -27.01
CA THR A 166 1.99 29.07 -28.41
C THR A 166 1.59 30.28 -29.24
N ALA A 167 1.63 30.19 -30.55
CA ALA A 167 1.12 31.23 -31.44
C ALA A 167 -0.40 31.49 -31.22
N ALA A 168 -1.13 30.51 -30.73
CA ALA A 168 -2.55 30.61 -30.39
C ALA A 168 -2.82 31.23 -28.98
N GLY A 169 -1.78 31.56 -28.24
CA GLY A 169 -1.87 32.15 -26.89
C GLY A 169 -1.24 31.31 -25.78
N THR A 170 -1.50 31.73 -24.52
CA THR A 170 -0.96 31.09 -23.34
C THR A 170 -1.99 30.15 -22.74
N VAL A 171 -1.59 28.90 -22.52
CA VAL A 171 -2.35 27.91 -21.75
C VAL A 171 -1.89 27.98 -20.28
N THR A 172 -2.82 28.26 -19.36
CA THR A 172 -2.53 28.29 -17.93
C THR A 172 -2.37 26.86 -17.37
N PRO A 173 -1.44 26.62 -16.43
CA PRO A 173 -1.23 25.32 -15.85
C PRO A 173 -2.39 24.87 -14.98
N ALA A 174 -2.62 23.57 -14.87
CA ALA A 174 -3.61 23.00 -13.96
C ALA A 174 -3.22 23.27 -12.49
N ARG A 175 -4.24 23.51 -11.66
CA ARG A 175 -4.10 23.63 -10.19
C ARG A 175 -4.42 22.30 -9.55
N VAL A 176 -3.45 21.70 -8.87
CA VAL A 176 -3.58 20.41 -8.22
C VAL A 176 -3.49 20.58 -6.70
N LEU A 177 -4.51 20.13 -5.98
CA LEU A 177 -4.53 20.06 -4.53
C LEU A 177 -4.30 18.62 -4.08
N ILE A 178 -3.29 18.41 -3.23
CA ILE A 178 -3.04 17.12 -2.58
C ILE A 178 -3.51 17.20 -1.13
N VAL A 179 -4.42 16.31 -0.73
CA VAL A 179 -4.98 16.23 0.63
C VAL A 179 -4.43 14.98 1.31
N GLY A 180 -3.57 15.17 2.31
CA GLY A 180 -2.76 14.15 2.95
C GLY A 180 -1.35 14.10 2.35
N VAL A 181 -0.33 14.34 3.21
CA VAL A 181 1.08 14.44 2.81
C VAL A 181 1.88 13.31 3.47
N GLY A 182 1.39 12.08 3.32
CA GLY A 182 2.17 10.86 3.55
C GLY A 182 3.04 10.53 2.34
N VAL A 183 3.60 9.32 2.28
CA VAL A 183 4.46 8.87 1.17
C VAL A 183 3.77 9.03 -0.19
N ALA A 184 2.51 8.61 -0.31
CA ALA A 184 1.74 8.76 -1.54
C ALA A 184 1.53 10.23 -1.91
N GLY A 185 1.19 11.09 -0.93
CA GLY A 185 0.98 12.52 -1.15
C GLY A 185 2.27 13.23 -1.59
N LEU A 186 3.39 12.99 -0.92
CA LEU A 186 4.71 13.54 -1.33
C LEU A 186 5.08 13.13 -2.75
N GLN A 187 4.86 11.86 -3.10
CA GLN A 187 5.11 11.40 -4.47
C GLN A 187 4.15 12.04 -5.48
N ALA A 188 2.87 12.20 -5.12
CA ALA A 188 1.90 12.90 -5.96
C ALA A 188 2.31 14.36 -6.20
N ILE A 189 2.73 15.09 -5.15
CA ILE A 189 3.27 16.44 -5.26
C ILE A 189 4.44 16.46 -6.26
N SER A 190 5.45 15.60 -6.06
CA SER A 190 6.62 15.53 -6.92
C SER A 190 6.25 15.24 -8.38
N THR A 191 5.34 14.29 -8.61
CA THR A 191 4.90 13.90 -9.96
C THR A 191 4.13 15.02 -10.64
N ALA A 192 3.13 15.62 -9.97
CA ALA A 192 2.32 16.72 -10.54
C ALA A 192 3.19 17.95 -10.86
N ARG A 193 4.16 18.27 -9.99
CA ARG A 193 5.14 19.35 -10.24
C ARG A 193 6.00 19.06 -11.47
N ARG A 194 6.51 17.84 -11.62
CA ARG A 194 7.28 17.45 -12.83
C ARG A 194 6.46 17.53 -14.12
N MET A 195 5.15 17.31 -14.04
CA MET A 195 4.23 17.49 -15.16
C MET A 195 3.87 18.96 -15.43
N GLY A 196 4.37 19.90 -14.62
CA GLY A 196 4.20 21.33 -14.81
C GLY A 196 2.97 21.96 -14.17
N ALA A 197 2.26 21.24 -13.32
CA ALA A 197 1.11 21.75 -12.57
C ALA A 197 1.55 22.74 -11.47
N VAL A 198 0.63 23.64 -11.10
CA VAL A 198 0.73 24.44 -9.86
C VAL A 198 0.15 23.61 -8.73
N VAL A 199 1.00 23.18 -7.79
CA VAL A 199 0.61 22.23 -6.73
C VAL A 199 0.49 22.93 -5.38
N SER A 200 -0.61 22.67 -4.70
CA SER A 200 -0.83 22.98 -3.29
C SER A 200 -1.07 21.67 -2.53
N ALA A 201 -0.72 21.63 -1.25
CA ALA A 201 -0.94 20.45 -0.43
C ALA A 201 -1.39 20.83 0.98
N TYR A 202 -2.22 19.98 1.56
CA TYR A 202 -2.73 20.10 2.92
C TYR A 202 -2.48 18.80 3.71
N ASP A 203 -2.07 18.95 4.95
CA ASP A 203 -2.03 17.88 5.96
C ASP A 203 -2.31 18.49 7.34
N ILE A 204 -2.91 17.70 8.24
CA ILE A 204 -3.15 18.14 9.62
C ILE A 204 -1.87 18.25 10.43
N ARG A 205 -0.82 17.53 10.03
CA ARG A 205 0.50 17.54 10.65
C ARG A 205 1.33 18.69 10.10
N LEU A 206 1.50 19.75 10.87
CA LEU A 206 2.34 20.89 10.46
C LEU A 206 3.81 20.51 10.22
N ALA A 207 4.29 19.44 10.84
CA ALA A 207 5.66 18.94 10.67
C ALA A 207 6.02 18.59 9.22
N VAL A 208 5.03 18.28 8.34
CA VAL A 208 5.29 17.98 6.92
C VAL A 208 5.38 19.22 6.02
N LYS A 209 5.15 20.42 6.54
CA LYS A 209 5.15 21.68 5.77
C LYS A 209 6.46 21.90 5.03
N GLU A 210 7.60 21.72 5.71
CA GLU A 210 8.91 21.87 5.08
C GLU A 210 9.15 20.88 3.95
N GLN A 211 8.65 19.66 4.08
CA GLN A 211 8.73 18.62 3.04
C GLN A 211 7.94 19.04 1.78
N VAL A 212 6.73 19.58 1.97
CA VAL A 212 5.91 20.13 0.86
C VAL A 212 6.63 21.26 0.15
N GLN A 213 7.17 22.21 0.91
CA GLN A 213 7.88 23.37 0.37
C GLN A 213 9.16 22.98 -0.35
N SER A 214 9.91 21.98 0.15
CA SER A 214 11.11 21.46 -0.50
C SER A 214 10.83 20.83 -1.86
N LEU A 215 9.64 20.29 -2.06
CA LEU A 215 9.17 19.78 -3.35
C LEU A 215 8.64 20.89 -4.29
N GLY A 216 8.68 22.15 -3.85
CA GLY A 216 8.24 23.31 -4.63
C GLY A 216 6.71 23.47 -4.68
N ALA A 217 5.97 22.88 -3.77
CA ALA A 217 4.54 23.07 -3.63
C ALA A 217 4.19 24.05 -2.51
N ARG A 218 2.99 24.65 -2.56
CA ARG A 218 2.47 25.51 -1.51
C ARG A 218 1.77 24.69 -0.44
N PHE A 219 2.16 24.84 0.80
CA PHE A 219 1.41 24.27 1.92
C PHE A 219 0.18 25.15 2.23
N VAL A 220 -1.00 24.53 2.33
CA VAL A 220 -2.26 25.18 2.71
C VAL A 220 -2.38 25.10 4.22
N GLU A 221 -2.27 26.24 4.90
CA GLU A 221 -2.45 26.32 6.35
C GLU A 221 -3.90 26.64 6.67
N LEU A 222 -4.52 25.83 7.51
CA LEU A 222 -5.85 26.10 8.05
C LEU A 222 -5.70 26.49 9.52
N PRO A 223 -6.49 27.49 10.03
CA PRO A 223 -6.44 27.90 11.41
C PRO A 223 -7.16 26.89 12.32
N LEU A 224 -6.61 25.70 12.43
CA LEU A 224 -7.09 24.60 13.26
C LEU A 224 -6.09 24.31 14.38
N ASP A 225 -6.61 23.92 15.55
CA ASP A 225 -5.75 23.36 16.60
C ASP A 225 -5.35 21.92 16.21
N THR A 226 -4.09 21.77 15.91
CA THR A 226 -3.50 20.48 15.49
C THR A 226 -2.60 19.87 16.56
N ALA A 227 -2.70 20.31 17.83
CA ALA A 227 -2.00 19.70 18.93
C ALA A 227 -2.38 18.21 19.04
N GLY A 228 -1.38 17.33 18.97
CA GLY A 228 -1.61 15.88 18.99
C GLY A 228 -2.13 15.26 17.68
N ALA A 229 -2.04 15.98 16.55
CA ALA A 229 -2.48 15.48 15.24
C ALA A 229 -1.61 14.37 14.64
N GLU A 230 -0.53 13.96 15.32
CA GLU A 230 0.37 12.88 14.89
C GLU A 230 0.45 11.78 15.96
N ASP A 231 0.37 10.51 15.54
CA ASP A 231 0.56 9.37 16.41
C ASP A 231 2.06 8.99 16.53
N LYS A 232 2.37 8.04 17.43
CA LYS A 232 3.76 7.57 17.66
C LYS A 232 4.39 6.90 16.43
N GLY A 233 3.59 6.52 15.43
CA GLY A 233 4.04 5.92 14.17
C GLY A 233 4.23 6.94 13.04
N GLY A 234 4.06 8.25 13.31
CA GLY A 234 4.16 9.31 12.30
C GLY A 234 2.96 9.37 11.35
N TYR A 235 1.84 8.71 11.69
CA TYR A 235 0.57 8.86 10.98
C TYR A 235 -0.28 9.98 11.58
N ALA A 236 -1.19 10.51 10.77
CA ALA A 236 -2.20 11.42 11.29
C ALA A 236 -3.07 10.70 12.33
N ALA A 237 -3.20 11.29 13.50
CA ALA A 237 -4.10 10.81 14.54
C ALA A 237 -5.56 11.10 14.15
N ALA A 238 -6.46 10.16 14.50
CA ALA A 238 -7.89 10.38 14.28
C ALA A 238 -8.38 11.53 15.16
N GLN A 239 -9.17 12.43 14.57
CA GLN A 239 -9.78 13.59 15.21
C GLN A 239 -11.26 13.35 15.42
N ASP A 240 -11.93 14.26 16.16
CA ASP A 240 -13.38 14.23 16.33
C ASP A 240 -14.14 14.79 15.10
N GLU A 241 -15.45 14.60 15.07
CA GLU A 241 -16.29 15.04 13.94
C GLU A 241 -16.39 16.58 13.86
N GLU A 242 -16.28 17.29 14.98
CA GLU A 242 -16.30 18.76 14.98
C GLU A 242 -15.04 19.32 14.31
N PHE A 243 -13.88 18.72 14.58
CA PHE A 243 -12.64 19.06 13.91
C PHE A 243 -12.76 18.84 12.40
N TYR A 244 -13.25 17.67 11.97
CA TYR A 244 -13.41 17.38 10.54
C TYR A 244 -14.43 18.32 9.87
N ARG A 245 -15.48 18.72 10.55
CA ARG A 245 -16.46 19.71 10.04
C ARG A 245 -15.79 21.05 9.80
N LYS A 246 -15.05 21.60 10.76
CA LYS A 246 -14.30 22.84 10.62
C LYS A 246 -13.24 22.75 9.52
N GLN A 247 -12.55 21.63 9.46
CA GLN A 247 -11.55 21.36 8.44
C GLN A 247 -12.16 21.42 7.02
N ARG A 248 -13.30 20.76 6.79
CA ARG A 248 -14.02 20.78 5.52
C ARG A 248 -14.44 22.20 5.14
N GLU A 249 -15.00 22.95 6.07
CA GLU A 249 -15.44 24.34 5.87
C GLU A 249 -14.27 25.24 5.42
N LEU A 250 -13.13 25.18 6.11
CA LEU A 250 -11.94 25.96 5.78
C LEU A 250 -11.27 25.49 4.47
N MET A 251 -11.35 24.21 4.15
CA MET A 251 -10.74 23.64 2.95
C MET A 251 -11.57 23.85 1.69
N SER A 252 -12.86 24.21 1.81
CA SER A 252 -13.81 24.37 0.69
C SER A 252 -13.28 25.31 -0.39
N LYS A 253 -12.66 26.42 0.00
CA LYS A 253 -12.05 27.36 -0.95
C LYS A 253 -10.92 26.74 -1.76
N ALA A 254 -10.03 26.00 -1.11
CA ALA A 254 -8.89 25.36 -1.77
C ALA A 254 -9.34 24.28 -2.77
N VAL A 255 -10.40 23.54 -2.42
CA VAL A 255 -11.02 22.55 -3.32
C VAL A 255 -11.67 23.22 -4.52
N ALA A 256 -12.48 24.27 -4.31
CA ALA A 256 -13.19 24.99 -5.37
C ALA A 256 -12.24 25.67 -6.38
N GLU A 257 -11.05 26.11 -5.93
CA GLU A 257 -10.02 26.72 -6.79
C GLU A 257 -9.19 25.71 -7.56
N SER A 258 -9.34 24.40 -7.29
CA SER A 258 -8.52 23.32 -7.87
C SER A 258 -9.18 22.73 -9.13
N ASP A 259 -8.36 22.40 -10.13
CA ASP A 259 -8.76 21.62 -11.30
C ASP A 259 -8.66 20.11 -10.99
N VAL A 260 -7.74 19.73 -10.10
CA VAL A 260 -7.54 18.35 -9.63
C VAL A 260 -7.41 18.33 -8.11
N VAL A 261 -8.09 17.38 -7.46
CA VAL A 261 -7.90 17.04 -6.05
C VAL A 261 -7.49 15.59 -5.94
N ILE A 262 -6.36 15.33 -5.28
CA ILE A 262 -5.89 13.96 -5.00
C ILE A 262 -5.89 13.78 -3.49
N THR A 263 -6.68 12.84 -3.00
CA THR A 263 -6.80 12.55 -1.57
C THR A 263 -6.04 11.28 -1.21
N THR A 264 -5.28 11.34 -0.12
CA THR A 264 -4.44 10.23 0.34
C THR A 264 -4.52 10.01 1.85
N ALA A 265 -5.43 10.71 2.54
CA ALA A 265 -5.53 10.67 3.99
C ALA A 265 -6.09 9.31 4.46
N SER A 266 -5.29 8.58 5.22
CA SER A 266 -5.65 7.25 5.70
C SER A 266 -5.09 7.02 7.10
N VAL A 267 -5.92 6.46 7.98
CA VAL A 267 -5.51 5.98 9.30
C VAL A 267 -5.48 4.45 9.25
N PRO A 268 -4.35 3.80 9.58
CA PRO A 268 -4.25 2.34 9.56
C PRO A 268 -5.34 1.66 10.39
N GLY A 269 -6.00 0.63 9.83
CA GLY A 269 -7.03 -0.15 10.51
C GLY A 269 -8.38 0.56 10.71
N ARG A 270 -8.58 1.77 10.18
CA ARG A 270 -9.82 2.53 10.30
C ARG A 270 -10.39 2.92 8.94
N LYS A 271 -11.68 3.26 8.92
CA LYS A 271 -12.32 3.91 7.78
C LYS A 271 -11.64 5.26 7.51
N ALA A 272 -11.49 5.61 6.24
CA ALA A 272 -10.93 6.91 5.86
C ALA A 272 -11.87 8.06 6.30
N PRO A 273 -11.33 9.19 6.79
CA PRO A 273 -12.14 10.34 7.13
C PRO A 273 -12.69 11.02 5.85
N VAL A 274 -13.94 11.45 5.87
CA VAL A 274 -14.51 12.25 4.78
C VAL A 274 -13.99 13.69 4.90
N LEU A 275 -13.16 14.10 3.95
CA LEU A 275 -12.53 15.43 3.90
C LEU A 275 -13.09 16.32 2.79
N VAL A 276 -13.61 15.72 1.72
CA VAL A 276 -14.26 16.41 0.60
C VAL A 276 -15.73 16.03 0.59
N SER A 277 -16.60 16.95 0.99
CA SER A 277 -18.05 16.74 1.00
C SER A 277 -18.65 16.91 -0.40
N GLU A 278 -19.90 16.45 -0.59
CA GLU A 278 -20.64 16.67 -1.82
C GLU A 278 -20.78 18.17 -2.15
N ASP A 279 -21.00 19.04 -1.14
CA ASP A 279 -21.10 20.48 -1.36
C ASP A 279 -19.78 21.10 -1.83
N MET A 280 -18.65 20.58 -1.38
CA MET A 280 -17.34 20.98 -1.92
C MET A 280 -17.18 20.56 -3.37
N VAL A 281 -17.65 19.37 -3.74
CA VAL A 281 -17.64 18.89 -5.13
C VAL A 281 -18.52 19.78 -6.01
N LYS A 282 -19.71 20.19 -5.56
CA LYS A 282 -20.58 21.17 -6.26
C LYS A 282 -19.89 22.51 -6.52
N GLY A 283 -18.99 22.91 -5.62
CA GLY A 283 -18.20 24.14 -5.75
C GLY A 283 -17.05 24.08 -6.74
N MET A 284 -16.66 22.90 -7.21
CA MET A 284 -15.60 22.72 -8.20
C MET A 284 -16.06 23.09 -9.62
N ARG A 285 -15.12 23.44 -10.49
CA ARG A 285 -15.45 23.72 -11.89
C ARG A 285 -15.84 22.45 -12.63
N PRO A 286 -16.83 22.50 -13.54
CA PRO A 286 -17.12 21.39 -14.43
C PRO A 286 -15.87 20.94 -15.20
N GLY A 287 -15.66 19.63 -15.33
CA GLY A 287 -14.47 19.04 -15.90
C GLY A 287 -13.29 18.86 -14.92
N SER A 288 -13.44 19.29 -13.67
CA SER A 288 -12.44 18.98 -12.62
C SER A 288 -12.42 17.49 -12.29
N VAL A 289 -11.32 17.03 -11.67
CA VAL A 289 -11.08 15.61 -11.37
C VAL A 289 -10.75 15.43 -9.89
N ILE A 290 -11.34 14.43 -9.26
CA ILE A 290 -10.95 13.94 -7.94
C ILE A 290 -10.40 12.53 -8.10
N VAL A 291 -9.22 12.24 -7.54
CA VAL A 291 -8.67 10.88 -7.40
C VAL A 291 -8.55 10.56 -5.92
N ASP A 292 -9.34 9.61 -5.47
CA ASP A 292 -9.47 9.27 -4.05
C ASP A 292 -8.78 7.94 -3.74
N LEU A 293 -7.53 7.99 -3.28
CA LEU A 293 -6.71 6.79 -3.06
C LEU A 293 -7.28 5.85 -1.98
N PRO A 294 -7.82 6.32 -0.84
CA PRO A 294 -8.39 5.43 0.17
C PRO A 294 -9.80 4.92 -0.16
N ALA A 295 -10.21 4.90 -1.43
CA ALA A 295 -11.55 4.46 -1.86
C ALA A 295 -11.98 3.11 -1.25
N GLU A 296 -11.09 2.11 -1.18
CA GLU A 296 -11.36 0.81 -0.55
C GLU A 296 -11.67 0.88 0.96
N ARG A 297 -11.36 2.01 1.59
CA ARG A 297 -11.59 2.25 3.02
C ARG A 297 -12.71 3.28 3.26
N GLY A 298 -13.58 3.45 2.28
CA GLY A 298 -14.71 4.35 2.32
C GLY A 298 -14.47 5.72 1.70
N GLY A 299 -13.22 6.02 1.29
CA GLY A 299 -12.86 7.26 0.60
C GLY A 299 -12.74 8.50 1.50
N ASN A 300 -11.98 9.48 1.03
CA ASN A 300 -11.94 10.83 1.61
C ASN A 300 -12.95 11.78 0.93
N CYS A 301 -13.47 11.43 -0.24
CA CYS A 301 -14.55 12.14 -0.90
C CYS A 301 -15.87 11.41 -0.64
N GLU A 302 -16.89 12.14 -0.22
CA GLU A 302 -18.20 11.60 0.14
C GLU A 302 -18.87 10.81 -1.00
N LEU A 303 -18.64 11.24 -2.24
CA LEU A 303 -19.22 10.64 -3.45
C LEU A 303 -18.36 9.50 -4.04
N THR A 304 -17.26 9.12 -3.41
CA THR A 304 -16.37 8.09 -3.91
C THR A 304 -17.01 6.70 -3.84
N HIS A 305 -16.88 5.95 -4.93
CA HIS A 305 -17.18 4.52 -5.00
C HIS A 305 -15.92 3.73 -5.36
N ALA A 306 -15.54 2.78 -4.52
CA ALA A 306 -14.37 1.93 -4.78
C ALA A 306 -14.51 1.16 -6.11
N GLY A 307 -13.44 1.16 -6.89
CA GLY A 307 -13.39 0.50 -8.20
C GLY A 307 -14.16 1.20 -9.31
N LYS A 308 -14.74 2.41 -9.06
CA LYS A 308 -15.55 3.11 -10.06
C LYS A 308 -15.01 4.49 -10.38
N THR A 309 -15.27 4.91 -11.61
CA THR A 309 -15.18 6.30 -12.06
C THR A 309 -16.59 6.79 -12.29
N ILE A 310 -16.99 7.89 -11.65
CA ILE A 310 -18.31 8.50 -11.79
C ILE A 310 -18.17 9.97 -12.14
N VAL A 311 -19.21 10.56 -12.69
CA VAL A 311 -19.34 12.01 -12.87
C VAL A 311 -20.47 12.51 -12.00
N ALA A 312 -20.17 13.40 -11.05
CA ALA A 312 -21.16 14.05 -10.20
C ALA A 312 -20.93 15.56 -10.23
N HIS A 313 -22.00 16.34 -10.40
CA HIS A 313 -21.95 17.81 -10.50
C HIS A 313 -20.95 18.33 -11.56
N GLY A 314 -20.71 17.56 -12.64
CA GLY A 314 -19.74 17.88 -13.68
C GLY A 314 -18.28 17.57 -13.30
N VAL A 315 -18.02 16.98 -12.14
CA VAL A 315 -16.69 16.58 -11.67
C VAL A 315 -16.50 15.07 -11.86
N CYS A 316 -15.37 14.67 -12.44
CA CYS A 316 -14.98 13.27 -12.57
C CYS A 316 -14.37 12.77 -11.25
N ILE A 317 -14.95 11.76 -10.62
CA ILE A 317 -14.49 11.19 -9.35
C ILE A 317 -14.02 9.76 -9.61
N ILE A 318 -12.74 9.53 -9.38
CA ILE A 318 -12.07 8.24 -9.59
C ILE A 318 -11.77 7.64 -8.21
N GLY A 319 -12.40 6.51 -7.89
CA GLY A 319 -12.14 5.72 -6.69
C GLY A 319 -11.30 4.48 -7.02
N PRO A 320 -10.00 4.61 -7.31
CA PRO A 320 -9.21 3.50 -7.80
C PRO A 320 -8.97 2.46 -6.71
N VAL A 321 -8.93 1.21 -7.11
CA VAL A 321 -8.45 0.09 -6.29
C VAL A 321 -7.13 -0.41 -6.87
N ASN A 322 -6.25 -0.93 -6.03
CA ASN A 322 -5.00 -1.54 -6.45
C ASN A 322 -4.14 -0.71 -7.41
N LEU A 323 -3.98 0.59 -7.15
CA LEU A 323 -3.13 1.48 -7.97
C LEU A 323 -1.72 0.93 -8.27
N PRO A 324 -0.99 0.30 -7.31
CA PRO A 324 0.32 -0.26 -7.61
C PRO A 324 0.28 -1.38 -8.66
N GLY A 325 -0.80 -2.17 -8.73
CA GLY A 325 -1.01 -3.21 -9.74
C GLY A 325 -1.13 -2.64 -11.17
N MET A 326 -1.43 -1.34 -11.32
CA MET A 326 -1.46 -0.66 -12.61
C MET A 326 -0.06 -0.26 -13.14
N VAL A 327 1.01 -0.44 -12.33
CA VAL A 327 2.41 -0.21 -12.71
C VAL A 327 3.24 -1.44 -12.32
N PRO A 328 2.88 -2.63 -12.84
CA PRO A 328 3.30 -3.91 -12.27
C PRO A 328 4.80 -4.14 -12.32
N PHE A 329 5.51 -3.69 -13.35
CA PHE A 329 6.95 -3.90 -13.50
C PHE A 329 7.74 -3.29 -12.33
N HIS A 330 7.64 -1.99 -12.12
CA HIS A 330 8.38 -1.32 -11.04
C HIS A 330 7.80 -1.61 -9.64
N ALA A 331 6.49 -1.79 -9.53
CA ALA A 331 5.87 -2.18 -8.27
C ALA A 331 6.37 -3.55 -7.81
N SER A 332 6.48 -4.54 -8.71
CA SER A 332 7.08 -5.84 -8.41
C SER A 332 8.55 -5.74 -8.06
N GLN A 333 9.31 -4.88 -8.78
CA GLN A 333 10.72 -4.65 -8.47
C GLN A 333 10.92 -4.12 -7.06
N MET A 334 10.16 -3.10 -6.66
CA MET A 334 10.25 -2.51 -5.32
C MET A 334 9.80 -3.49 -4.24
N TYR A 335 8.64 -4.13 -4.46
CA TYR A 335 8.11 -5.13 -3.52
C TYR A 335 9.08 -6.31 -3.32
N SER A 336 9.58 -6.86 -4.41
CA SER A 336 10.53 -7.97 -4.37
C SER A 336 11.81 -7.62 -3.61
N SER A 337 12.31 -6.39 -3.77
CA SER A 337 13.44 -5.89 -2.98
C SER A 337 13.11 -5.83 -1.49
N ASN A 338 11.93 -5.30 -1.13
CA ASN A 338 11.51 -5.19 0.25
C ASN A 338 11.34 -6.56 0.93
N ILE A 339 10.58 -7.48 0.32
CA ILE A 339 10.31 -8.80 0.90
C ILE A 339 11.58 -9.64 0.99
N THR A 340 12.47 -9.53 -0.01
CA THR A 340 13.76 -10.22 0.01
C THR A 340 14.64 -9.69 1.12
N SER A 341 14.74 -8.37 1.29
CA SER A 341 15.51 -7.74 2.38
C SER A 341 14.96 -8.15 3.74
N PHE A 342 13.63 -8.17 3.89
CA PHE A 342 12.96 -8.59 5.11
C PHE A 342 13.23 -10.06 5.44
N PHE A 343 13.07 -10.95 4.48
CA PHE A 343 13.36 -12.36 4.67
C PHE A 343 14.84 -12.59 5.04
N LEU A 344 15.78 -11.99 4.30
CA LEU A 344 17.22 -12.14 4.53
C LEU A 344 17.66 -11.56 5.89
N HIS A 345 16.96 -10.55 6.42
CA HIS A 345 17.18 -10.05 7.77
C HIS A 345 17.03 -11.15 8.84
N MET A 346 16.10 -12.09 8.62
CA MET A 346 15.84 -13.21 9.53
C MET A 346 16.62 -14.48 9.20
N VAL A 347 17.35 -14.54 8.08
CA VAL A 347 18.13 -15.74 7.72
C VAL A 347 19.52 -15.68 8.34
N LYS A 348 19.88 -16.67 9.16
CA LYS A 348 21.23 -16.88 9.70
C LYS A 348 21.71 -18.27 9.34
N GLN A 349 22.89 -18.38 8.74
CA GLN A 349 23.52 -19.64 8.36
C GLN A 349 22.58 -20.60 7.56
N GLY A 350 21.82 -20.05 6.63
CA GLY A 350 20.90 -20.82 5.78
C GLY A 350 19.63 -21.31 6.48
N ARG A 351 19.31 -20.82 7.68
CA ARG A 351 18.10 -21.15 8.45
C ARG A 351 17.34 -19.90 8.85
N LEU A 352 16.03 -20.01 8.95
CA LEU A 352 15.19 -18.96 9.49
C LEU A 352 15.41 -18.85 11.00
N ASN A 353 15.79 -17.65 11.48
CA ASN A 353 15.99 -17.35 12.90
C ASN A 353 14.91 -16.37 13.37
N LEU A 354 13.98 -16.87 14.18
CA LEU A 354 12.88 -16.06 14.73
C LEU A 354 13.31 -15.43 16.07
N ASP A 355 14.05 -14.34 15.99
CA ASP A 355 14.48 -13.59 17.17
C ASP A 355 13.37 -12.58 17.56
N LEU A 356 12.58 -12.91 18.57
CA LEU A 356 11.51 -12.03 19.07
C LEU A 356 12.01 -10.84 19.89
N GLN A 357 13.30 -10.77 20.19
CA GLN A 357 13.90 -9.54 20.76
C GLN A 357 14.13 -8.49 19.67
N ASP A 358 14.24 -8.91 18.40
CA ASP A 358 14.28 -7.99 17.28
C ASP A 358 12.90 -7.39 17.03
N GLU A 359 12.83 -6.05 17.05
CA GLU A 359 11.58 -5.30 16.86
C GLU A 359 10.92 -5.59 15.51
N ILE A 360 11.71 -5.73 14.43
CA ILE A 360 11.20 -5.98 13.08
C ILE A 360 10.50 -7.33 13.04
N THR A 361 11.15 -8.37 13.56
CA THR A 361 10.59 -9.72 13.65
C THR A 361 9.32 -9.74 14.50
N ARG A 362 9.36 -9.14 15.70
CA ARG A 362 8.25 -9.13 16.65
C ARG A 362 7.03 -8.39 16.11
N GLU A 363 7.21 -7.18 15.55
CA GLU A 363 6.10 -6.36 15.07
C GLU A 363 5.45 -6.90 13.78
N THR A 364 6.14 -7.73 13.01
CA THR A 364 5.62 -8.29 11.76
C THR A 364 5.05 -9.70 11.91
N LEU A 365 5.41 -10.42 12.97
CA LEU A 365 4.91 -11.76 13.25
C LEU A 365 3.46 -11.70 13.74
N VAL A 366 2.51 -12.18 12.95
CA VAL A 366 1.07 -12.11 13.28
C VAL A 366 0.47 -13.46 13.69
N ALA A 367 1.01 -14.58 13.17
CA ALA A 367 0.54 -15.92 13.52
C ALA A 367 1.71 -16.92 13.62
N ARG A 368 1.63 -17.84 14.58
CA ARG A 368 2.59 -18.93 14.79
C ARG A 368 1.96 -20.05 15.63
N GLY A 369 2.32 -21.31 15.33
CA GLY A 369 1.90 -22.48 16.14
C GLY A 369 0.39 -22.69 16.19
N GLY A 370 -0.35 -22.30 15.15
CA GLY A 370 -1.81 -22.42 15.11
C GLY A 370 -2.57 -21.23 15.71
N GLU A 371 -1.87 -20.20 16.19
CA GLU A 371 -2.49 -19.10 16.94
C GLU A 371 -2.08 -17.73 16.42
N VAL A 372 -2.95 -16.73 16.63
CA VAL A 372 -2.62 -15.32 16.44
C VAL A 372 -1.79 -14.85 17.62
N VAL A 373 -0.57 -14.36 17.36
CA VAL A 373 0.40 -14.00 18.40
C VAL A 373 0.61 -12.49 18.55
N HIS A 374 0.33 -11.69 17.53
CA HIS A 374 0.58 -10.24 17.56
C HIS A 374 -0.43 -9.51 18.47
N PRO A 375 0.01 -8.72 19.49
CA PRO A 375 -0.88 -8.11 20.49
C PRO A 375 -2.01 -7.25 19.90
N ARG A 376 -1.71 -6.41 18.91
CA ARG A 376 -2.70 -5.53 18.26
C ARG A 376 -3.72 -6.31 17.44
N VAL A 377 -3.33 -7.41 16.80
CA VAL A 377 -4.26 -8.27 16.05
C VAL A 377 -5.16 -9.05 17.00
N ARG A 378 -4.61 -9.52 18.12
CA ARG A 378 -5.38 -10.16 19.20
C ARG A 378 -6.41 -9.21 19.81
N GLU A 379 -6.02 -7.97 20.07
CA GLU A 379 -6.92 -6.92 20.57
C GLU A 379 -8.06 -6.65 19.57
N ALA A 380 -7.76 -6.59 18.26
CA ALA A 380 -8.76 -6.42 17.21
C ALA A 380 -9.74 -7.61 17.11
N LEU A 381 -9.32 -8.81 17.54
CA LEU A 381 -10.14 -10.02 17.66
C LEU A 381 -10.93 -10.10 19.00
N GLY A 382 -10.80 -9.12 19.88
CA GLY A 382 -11.37 -9.18 21.23
C GLY A 382 -10.71 -10.21 22.17
N LEU A 383 -9.50 -10.67 21.84
CA LEU A 383 -8.69 -11.57 22.65
C LEU A 383 -7.79 -10.78 23.61
N THR A 384 -7.27 -11.47 24.66
CA THR A 384 -6.24 -10.88 25.53
C THR A 384 -5.00 -10.50 24.71
N LYS A 385 -4.28 -9.43 25.10
CA LYS A 385 -3.07 -8.98 24.39
C LYS A 385 -1.95 -10.02 24.40
N ASP A 386 -1.83 -10.75 25.49
CA ASP A 386 -0.82 -11.80 25.62
C ASP A 386 -1.19 -13.05 24.83
N ALA A 387 -0.24 -13.57 24.07
CA ALA A 387 -0.38 -14.85 23.42
C ALA A 387 -0.41 -15.96 24.49
N PRO A 388 -1.14 -17.08 24.27
CA PRO A 388 -1.02 -18.24 25.13
C PRO A 388 0.43 -18.70 25.18
N ALA A 389 0.88 -19.18 26.35
CA ALA A 389 2.22 -19.76 26.49
C ALA A 389 2.38 -20.92 25.50
N GLU A 390 3.51 -20.96 24.78
CA GLU A 390 3.81 -22.07 23.86
C GLU A 390 3.61 -23.39 24.62
N ARG A 391 2.71 -24.23 24.13
CA ARG A 391 2.61 -25.59 24.63
C ARG A 391 3.88 -26.29 24.16
N SER A 392 4.81 -26.53 25.11
CA SER A 392 5.97 -27.38 24.88
C SER A 392 5.48 -28.77 24.50
N SER A 393 5.58 -29.10 23.22
CA SER A 393 5.40 -30.45 22.69
C SER A 393 6.75 -31.14 22.52
#